data_93b54ee4607859e49e89c5406fd1ba8f
#
_entry.id   93b54ee4607859e49e89c5406fd1ba8f
#
_cell.length_a   1.000
_cell.length_b   1.000
_cell.length_c   1.000
_cell.angle_alpha   90.00
_cell.angle_beta   90.00
_cell.angle_gamma   90.00
#
_symmetry.space_group_name_H-M   'P 1'
#
loop_
_entity.id
_entity.type
_entity.pdbx_description
1 polymer ?
#
loop_
_entity_poly.entity_id
_entity_poly.type
_entity_poly.pdbx_seq_one_letter_code
_entity_poly.pdbx_strand_id
1 'polypeptide(L)'
;TWPGFCYIASWCHGKYVANSGLIVAPDYRKCGLAKDIKQKIFELSRSKYPTAKLFGLTTGLAVMKINSDLGYEPVTYSELTDDEAFWKGCQSCVNFQILQSKERKHCLCTAMLFDPAVQKNNVKQGSAEKKKRFESYTKWFNKMLSIIF
;
A
#
# COMPACT_ATOMS: atom_id res chain seq x y z
N THR A 1 -0.65 3.10 -29.67
CA THR A 1 0.47 2.98 -28.72
C THR A 1 -0.08 2.93 -27.31
N TRP A 2 0.37 2.00 -26.49
CA TRP A 2 -0.09 1.88 -25.12
C TRP A 2 0.75 2.80 -24.23
N PRO A 3 0.16 3.78 -23.53
CA PRO A 3 0.91 4.71 -22.70
C PRO A 3 1.46 4.07 -21.41
N GLY A 4 0.77 3.05 -20.90
CA GLY A 4 1.19 2.29 -19.73
C GLY A 4 0.17 1.25 -19.32
N PHE A 5 0.55 0.37 -18.40
CA PHE A 5 -0.36 -0.62 -17.82
C PHE A 5 0.10 -1.09 -16.43
N CYS A 6 -0.83 -1.69 -15.70
CA CYS A 6 -0.62 -2.43 -14.46
C CYS A 6 -1.68 -3.53 -14.38
N TYR A 7 -1.41 -4.62 -13.68
CA TYR A 7 -2.37 -5.71 -13.54
C TYR A 7 -2.63 -6.10 -12.09
N ILE A 8 -3.75 -6.80 -11.88
CA ILE A 8 -4.16 -7.38 -10.62
C ILE A 8 -4.01 -8.90 -10.71
N ALA A 9 -3.39 -9.51 -9.70
CA ALA A 9 -3.39 -10.95 -9.51
C ALA A 9 -3.81 -11.29 -8.09
N SER A 10 -4.75 -12.22 -7.92
CA SER A 10 -5.24 -12.66 -6.62
C SER A 10 -4.62 -14.00 -6.22
N TRP A 11 -4.33 -14.14 -4.93
CA TRP A 11 -3.65 -15.29 -4.33
C TRP A 11 -4.42 -15.75 -3.10
N CYS A 12 -4.24 -17.01 -2.69
CA CYS A 12 -4.90 -17.59 -1.51
C CYS A 12 -6.42 -17.32 -1.51
N HIS A 13 -7.10 -17.65 -2.63
CA HIS A 13 -8.56 -17.49 -2.79
C HIS A 13 -9.02 -16.03 -2.55
N GLY A 14 -8.24 -15.05 -3.01
CA GLY A 14 -8.57 -13.63 -2.90
C GLY A 14 -8.27 -12.98 -1.55
N LYS A 15 -7.56 -13.65 -0.65
CA LYS A 15 -7.08 -13.05 0.61
C LYS A 15 -5.97 -12.03 0.38
N TYR A 16 -5.16 -12.26 -0.65
CA TYR A 16 -4.07 -11.40 -1.07
C TYR A 16 -4.25 -10.98 -2.51
N VAL A 17 -3.94 -9.73 -2.83
CA VAL A 17 -4.00 -9.19 -4.18
C VAL A 17 -2.71 -8.44 -4.48
N ALA A 18 -2.00 -8.88 -5.50
CA ALA A 18 -0.80 -8.19 -5.99
C ALA A 18 -1.20 -7.16 -7.05
N ASN A 19 -0.75 -5.93 -6.91
CA ASN A 19 -0.82 -4.87 -7.90
C ASN A 19 0.55 -4.72 -8.55
N SER A 20 0.77 -5.45 -9.64
CA SER A 20 2.09 -5.70 -10.24
C SER A 20 2.19 -5.20 -11.68
N GLY A 21 3.42 -5.22 -12.21
CA GLY A 21 3.69 -4.98 -13.63
C GLY A 21 3.45 -3.55 -14.09
N LEU A 22 3.62 -2.55 -13.21
CA LEU A 22 3.51 -1.15 -13.61
C LEU A 22 4.58 -0.80 -14.66
N ILE A 23 4.12 -0.51 -15.86
CA ILE A 23 4.96 -0.06 -16.99
C ILE A 23 4.36 1.24 -17.53
N VAL A 24 5.20 2.23 -17.77
CA VAL A 24 4.85 3.48 -18.44
C VAL A 24 5.83 3.70 -19.58
N ALA A 25 5.30 3.88 -20.78
CA ALA A 25 6.11 4.15 -21.96
C ALA A 25 6.93 5.44 -21.79
N PRO A 26 8.16 5.51 -22.31
CA PRO A 26 9.07 6.62 -22.08
C PRO A 26 8.46 8.00 -22.33
N ASP A 27 7.74 8.16 -23.43
CA ASP A 27 7.12 9.42 -23.87
C ASP A 27 6.01 9.92 -22.92
N TYR A 28 5.46 9.02 -22.07
CA TYR A 28 4.39 9.31 -21.12
C TYR A 28 4.88 9.34 -19.66
N ARG A 29 6.20 9.36 -19.45
CA ARG A 29 6.77 9.48 -18.11
C ARG A 29 6.78 10.94 -17.64
N LYS A 30 6.89 11.15 -16.34
CA LYS A 30 6.97 12.47 -15.68
C LYS A 30 5.70 13.34 -15.81
N CYS A 31 4.59 12.81 -16.34
CA CYS A 31 3.29 13.51 -16.44
C CYS A 31 2.25 13.02 -15.42
N GLY A 32 2.65 12.17 -14.45
CA GLY A 32 1.74 11.67 -13.41
C GLY A 32 1.06 10.33 -13.75
N LEU A 33 1.15 9.84 -14.99
CA LEU A 33 0.43 8.65 -15.46
C LEU A 33 0.65 7.39 -14.57
N ALA A 34 1.85 7.18 -14.05
CA ALA A 34 2.12 6.07 -13.13
C ALA A 34 1.26 6.14 -11.86
N LYS A 35 1.06 7.35 -11.32
CA LYS A 35 0.22 7.60 -10.15
C LYS A 35 -1.25 7.33 -10.49
N ASP A 36 -1.73 7.81 -11.63
CA ASP A 36 -3.11 7.63 -12.06
C ASP A 36 -3.43 6.14 -12.29
N ILE A 37 -2.54 5.40 -12.96
CA ILE A 37 -2.67 3.95 -13.15
C ILE A 37 -2.72 3.24 -11.78
N LYS A 38 -1.80 3.55 -10.86
CA LYS A 38 -1.77 2.92 -9.54
C LYS A 38 -3.00 3.26 -8.71
N GLN A 39 -3.51 4.47 -8.78
CA GLN A 39 -4.75 4.88 -8.12
C GLN A 39 -5.93 4.05 -8.65
N LYS A 40 -6.09 3.96 -9.96
CA LYS A 40 -7.18 3.20 -10.58
C LYS A 40 -7.12 1.71 -10.28
N ILE A 41 -5.93 1.11 -10.32
CA ILE A 41 -5.75 -0.30 -10.01
C ILE A 41 -6.02 -0.58 -8.53
N PHE A 42 -5.66 0.35 -7.64
CA PHE A 42 -5.96 0.28 -6.22
C PHE A 42 -7.48 0.33 -5.97
N GLU A 43 -8.19 1.30 -6.55
CA GLU A 43 -9.65 1.44 -6.45
C GLU A 43 -10.35 0.17 -6.94
N LEU A 44 -9.94 -0.36 -8.11
CA LEU A 44 -10.47 -1.60 -8.68
C LEU A 44 -10.22 -2.80 -7.75
N SER A 45 -9.01 -2.91 -7.20
CA SER A 45 -8.67 -3.98 -6.26
C SER A 45 -9.52 -3.91 -4.99
N ARG A 46 -9.73 -2.71 -4.44
CA ARG A 46 -10.57 -2.48 -3.27
C ARG A 46 -12.04 -2.78 -3.53
N SER A 47 -12.53 -2.43 -4.71
CA SER A 47 -13.91 -2.73 -5.13
C SER A 47 -14.13 -4.24 -5.29
N LYS A 48 -13.22 -4.93 -5.98
CA LYS A 48 -13.34 -6.35 -6.30
C LYS A 48 -13.03 -7.27 -5.11
N TYR A 49 -12.08 -6.85 -4.26
CA TYR A 49 -11.59 -7.62 -3.11
C TYR A 49 -11.56 -6.74 -1.84
N PRO A 50 -12.72 -6.38 -1.26
CA PRO A 50 -12.81 -5.36 -0.21
C PRO A 50 -12.09 -5.73 1.10
N THR A 51 -11.89 -7.01 1.37
CA THR A 51 -11.23 -7.51 2.59
C THR A 51 -9.79 -7.96 2.35
N ALA A 52 -9.35 -8.05 1.09
CA ALA A 52 -8.02 -8.52 0.74
C ALA A 52 -6.92 -7.57 1.20
N LYS A 53 -5.79 -8.15 1.57
CA LYS A 53 -4.54 -7.42 1.70
C LYS A 53 -3.98 -7.15 0.29
N LEU A 54 -3.69 -5.89 -0.02
CA LEU A 54 -3.09 -5.51 -1.30
C LEU A 54 -1.59 -5.36 -1.12
N PHE A 55 -0.79 -5.90 -2.02
CA PHE A 55 0.66 -5.83 -1.89
C PHE A 55 1.38 -5.64 -3.23
N GLY A 56 2.63 -5.25 -3.13
CA GLY A 56 3.54 -5.15 -4.27
C GLY A 56 4.99 -5.26 -3.84
N LEU A 57 5.82 -5.76 -4.75
CA LEU A 57 7.27 -5.78 -4.62
C LEU A 57 7.87 -4.79 -5.61
N THR A 58 8.77 -3.93 -5.16
CA THR A 58 9.41 -2.95 -6.02
C THR A 58 10.82 -2.57 -5.56
N THR A 59 11.71 -2.29 -6.50
CA THR A 59 13.00 -1.64 -6.26
C THR A 59 12.95 -0.14 -6.52
N GLY A 60 11.84 0.36 -7.09
CA GLY A 60 11.72 1.74 -7.55
C GLY A 60 11.20 2.70 -6.47
N LEU A 61 12.02 3.66 -6.04
CA LEU A 61 11.62 4.68 -5.05
C LEU A 61 10.36 5.44 -5.45
N ALA A 62 10.19 5.75 -6.74
CA ALA A 62 8.99 6.43 -7.23
C ALA A 62 7.72 5.59 -7.00
N VAL A 63 7.80 4.28 -7.21
CA VAL A 63 6.67 3.36 -6.96
C VAL A 63 6.41 3.20 -5.48
N MET A 64 7.46 3.13 -4.63
CA MET A 64 7.31 3.11 -3.17
C MET A 64 6.53 4.33 -2.69
N LYS A 65 6.90 5.54 -3.18
CA LYS A 65 6.21 6.78 -2.82
C LYS A 65 4.73 6.77 -3.24
N ILE A 66 4.42 6.34 -4.47
CA ILE A 66 3.03 6.21 -4.94
C ILE A 66 2.26 5.23 -4.06
N ASN A 67 2.85 4.08 -3.72
CA ASN A 67 2.22 3.10 -2.86
C ASN A 67 1.98 3.66 -1.44
N SER A 68 2.95 4.39 -0.86
CA SER A 68 2.77 5.03 0.44
C SER A 68 1.65 6.08 0.43
N ASP A 69 1.55 6.87 -0.63
CA ASP A 69 0.44 7.83 -0.80
C ASP A 69 -0.94 7.12 -0.85
N LEU A 70 -1.00 5.87 -1.29
CA LEU A 70 -2.20 5.02 -1.30
C LEU A 70 -2.44 4.27 0.02
N GLY A 71 -1.56 4.45 1.02
CA GLY A 71 -1.68 3.84 2.33
C GLY A 71 -1.02 2.45 2.45
N TYR A 72 -0.17 2.07 1.51
CA TYR A 72 0.70 0.91 1.69
C TYR A 72 1.86 1.27 2.63
N GLU A 73 2.25 0.31 3.45
CA GLU A 73 3.40 0.43 4.34
C GLU A 73 4.47 -0.61 3.99
N PRO A 74 5.76 -0.30 4.17
CA PRO A 74 6.82 -1.30 4.06
C PRO A 74 6.63 -2.41 5.10
N VAL A 75 6.76 -3.66 4.67
CA VAL A 75 6.59 -4.84 5.52
C VAL A 75 7.68 -5.87 5.26
N THR A 76 7.80 -6.84 6.15
CA THR A 76 8.64 -8.00 5.93
C THR A 76 8.00 -8.97 4.94
N TYR A 77 8.81 -9.79 4.27
CA TYR A 77 8.29 -10.77 3.30
C TYR A 77 7.39 -11.83 3.94
N SER A 78 7.56 -12.09 5.23
CA SER A 78 6.70 -13.01 6.00
C SER A 78 5.25 -12.53 6.17
N GLU A 79 4.97 -11.26 5.91
CA GLU A 79 3.62 -10.68 5.96
C GLU A 79 2.89 -10.78 4.62
N LEU A 80 3.60 -11.18 3.56
CA LEU A 80 3.04 -11.41 2.24
C LEU A 80 2.43 -12.82 2.15
N THR A 81 1.90 -13.13 0.97
CA THR A 81 1.36 -14.46 0.68
C THR A 81 2.46 -15.54 0.72
N ASP A 82 2.12 -16.70 1.24
CA ASP A 82 2.93 -17.92 1.19
C ASP A 82 2.64 -18.78 -0.06
N ASP A 83 1.75 -18.31 -0.94
CA ASP A 83 1.38 -19.01 -2.17
C ASP A 83 2.59 -19.22 -3.10
N GLU A 84 2.96 -20.48 -3.31
CA GLU A 84 4.09 -20.86 -4.16
C GLU A 84 3.97 -20.35 -5.60
N ALA A 85 2.76 -20.23 -6.12
CA ALA A 85 2.55 -19.73 -7.48
C ALA A 85 2.94 -18.26 -7.62
N PHE A 86 2.77 -17.45 -6.55
CA PHE A 86 3.29 -16.08 -6.51
C PHE A 86 4.84 -16.07 -6.58
N TRP A 87 5.48 -16.86 -5.73
CA TRP A 87 6.95 -16.87 -5.63
C TRP A 87 7.64 -17.45 -6.87
N LYS A 88 6.96 -18.35 -7.60
CA LYS A 88 7.44 -18.81 -8.92
C LYS A 88 7.62 -17.66 -9.92
N GLY A 89 6.86 -16.59 -9.82
CA GLY A 89 7.02 -15.41 -10.64
C GLY A 89 8.38 -14.71 -10.46
N CYS A 90 9.04 -14.89 -9.33
CA CYS A 90 10.37 -14.34 -9.08
C CYS A 90 11.50 -15.13 -9.78
N GLN A 91 11.25 -16.34 -10.29
CA GLN A 91 12.30 -17.20 -10.91
C GLN A 91 12.94 -16.55 -12.14
N SER A 92 12.21 -15.73 -12.87
CA SER A 92 12.74 -14.98 -14.03
C SER A 92 13.44 -13.67 -13.67
N CYS A 93 13.44 -13.30 -12.38
CA CYS A 93 14.03 -12.05 -11.91
C CYS A 93 15.56 -12.17 -11.77
N VAL A 94 16.30 -11.13 -12.17
CA VAL A 94 17.77 -11.06 -11.98
C VAL A 94 18.20 -11.17 -10.52
N ASN A 95 17.31 -10.85 -9.58
CA ASN A 95 17.55 -10.91 -8.14
C ASN A 95 17.11 -12.25 -7.51
N PHE A 96 16.71 -13.24 -8.31
CA PHE A 96 16.18 -14.50 -7.80
C PHE A 96 17.14 -15.26 -6.87
N GLN A 97 18.44 -15.25 -7.21
CA GLN A 97 19.47 -15.89 -6.38
C GLN A 97 19.54 -15.27 -4.97
N ILE A 98 19.33 -13.95 -4.86
CA ILE A 98 19.31 -13.27 -3.56
C ILE A 98 18.10 -13.75 -2.75
N LEU A 99 16.92 -13.77 -3.35
CA LEU A 99 15.70 -14.27 -2.73
C LEU A 99 15.86 -15.71 -2.25
N GLN A 100 16.44 -16.56 -3.08
CA GLN A 100 16.67 -17.98 -2.79
C GLN A 100 17.68 -18.17 -1.65
N SER A 101 18.82 -17.46 -1.67
CA SER A 101 19.87 -17.54 -0.64
C SER A 101 19.38 -17.05 0.73
N LYS A 102 18.35 -16.23 0.77
CA LYS A 102 17.73 -15.72 1.98
C LYS A 102 16.43 -16.44 2.35
N GLU A 103 16.19 -17.65 1.82
CA GLU A 103 15.02 -18.47 2.11
C GLU A 103 13.69 -17.70 1.95
N ARG A 104 13.60 -16.82 0.95
CA ARG A 104 12.47 -15.90 0.70
C ARG A 104 12.18 -14.88 1.81
N LYS A 105 13.08 -14.69 2.76
CA LYS A 105 12.91 -13.74 3.85
C LYS A 105 13.29 -12.32 3.46
N HIS A 106 14.11 -12.17 2.41
CA HIS A 106 14.64 -10.89 1.95
C HIS A 106 15.07 -10.93 0.48
N CYS A 107 14.91 -9.78 -0.20
CA CYS A 107 15.42 -9.51 -1.54
C CYS A 107 15.73 -8.02 -1.67
N LEU A 108 16.22 -7.57 -2.83
CA LEU A 108 16.41 -6.15 -3.12
C LEU A 108 15.09 -5.38 -3.31
N CYS A 109 13.99 -6.09 -3.57
CA CYS A 109 12.68 -5.46 -3.62
C CYS A 109 12.19 -5.10 -2.21
N THR A 110 11.61 -3.92 -2.06
CA THR A 110 10.84 -3.57 -0.88
C THR A 110 9.44 -4.17 -1.02
N ALA A 111 9.01 -4.92 -0.02
CA ALA A 111 7.62 -5.37 0.12
C ALA A 111 6.78 -4.24 0.68
N MET A 112 5.65 -3.95 0.06
CA MET A 112 4.70 -2.95 0.53
C MET A 112 3.31 -3.56 0.60
N LEU A 113 2.62 -3.35 1.71
CA LEU A 113 1.33 -3.95 2.03
C LEU A 113 0.31 -2.89 2.44
N PHE A 114 -0.88 -2.98 1.88
CA PHE A 114 -2.07 -2.28 2.37
C PHE A 114 -2.98 -3.31 3.06
N ASP A 115 -3.18 -3.16 4.37
CA ASP A 115 -4.11 -3.99 5.13
C ASP A 115 -5.36 -3.18 5.48
N PRO A 116 -6.55 -3.54 4.94
CA PRO A 116 -7.78 -2.80 5.19
C PRO A 116 -8.23 -2.86 6.66
N ALA A 117 -7.82 -3.87 7.43
CA ALA A 117 -8.15 -3.98 8.84
C ALA A 117 -7.35 -2.96 9.67
N VAL A 118 -6.07 -2.78 9.37
CA VAL A 118 -5.20 -1.79 10.04
C VAL A 118 -5.67 -0.37 9.72
N GLN A 119 -6.00 -0.09 8.46
CA GLN A 119 -6.49 1.23 8.05
C GLN A 119 -7.78 1.65 8.76
N LYS A 120 -8.73 0.72 8.93
CA LYS A 120 -9.97 0.97 9.70
C LYS A 120 -9.69 1.32 11.16
N ASN A 121 -8.70 0.70 11.77
CA ASN A 121 -8.33 0.97 13.17
C ASN A 121 -7.63 2.33 13.30
N ASN A 122 -6.74 2.68 12.39
CA ASN A 122 -6.06 3.98 12.38
C ASN A 122 -7.04 5.14 12.20
N VAL A 123 -8.03 4.99 11.31
CA VAL A 123 -9.09 6.00 11.13
C VAL A 123 -9.93 6.16 12.41
N LYS A 124 -10.28 5.07 13.11
CA LYS A 124 -11.02 5.14 14.37
C LYS A 124 -10.20 5.79 15.48
N GLN A 125 -8.92 5.47 15.61
CA GLN A 125 -8.03 6.09 16.60
C GLN A 125 -7.81 7.58 16.31
N GLY A 126 -7.51 7.95 15.08
CA GLY A 126 -7.33 9.35 14.69
C GLY A 126 -8.59 10.20 14.89
N SER A 127 -9.77 9.65 14.69
CA SER A 127 -11.04 10.35 14.97
C SER A 127 -11.30 10.51 16.47
N ALA A 128 -10.95 9.50 17.29
CA ALA A 128 -11.08 9.55 18.75
C ALA A 128 -10.09 10.56 19.38
N GLU A 129 -8.85 10.61 18.89
CA GLU A 129 -7.87 11.60 19.33
C GLU A 129 -8.26 13.05 18.96
N LYS A 130 -8.74 13.26 17.72
CA LYS A 130 -9.26 14.57 17.31
C LYS A 130 -10.43 15.01 18.18
N LYS A 131 -11.36 14.10 18.52
CA LYS A 131 -12.51 14.37 19.39
C LYS A 131 -12.05 14.75 20.81
N LYS A 132 -11.14 13.97 21.41
CA LYS A 132 -10.57 14.29 22.75
C LYS A 132 -9.86 15.64 22.78
N ARG A 133 -9.10 15.96 21.73
CA ARG A 133 -8.39 17.23 21.62
C ARG A 133 -9.37 18.41 21.50
N PHE A 134 -10.45 18.25 20.73
CA PHE A 134 -11.50 19.27 20.60
C PHE A 134 -12.25 19.47 21.92
N GLU A 135 -12.62 18.39 22.63
CA GLU A 135 -13.27 18.47 23.94
C GLU A 135 -12.38 19.12 25.00
N SER A 136 -11.09 18.86 24.98
CA SER A 136 -10.11 19.53 25.84
C SER A 136 -10.03 21.03 25.55
N TYR A 137 -10.05 21.41 24.27
CA TYR A 137 -9.99 22.81 23.86
C TYR A 137 -11.24 23.58 24.27
N THR A 138 -12.44 22.99 24.11
CA THR A 138 -13.71 23.60 24.54
C THR A 138 -13.79 23.75 26.05
N LYS A 139 -13.32 22.77 26.82
CA LYS A 139 -13.25 22.88 28.30
C LYS A 139 -12.32 24.01 28.74
N TRP A 140 -11.16 24.13 28.12
CA TRP A 140 -10.22 25.21 28.42
C TRP A 140 -10.80 26.59 28.05
N PHE A 141 -11.41 26.71 26.88
CA PHE A 141 -12.04 27.96 26.42
C PHE A 141 -13.18 28.40 27.33
N ASN A 142 -14.08 27.49 27.73
CA ASN A 142 -15.17 27.79 28.66
C ASN A 142 -14.65 28.20 30.05
N LYS A 143 -13.55 27.58 30.51
CA LYS A 143 -12.93 27.98 31.78
C LYS A 143 -12.30 29.39 31.71
N MET A 144 -11.73 29.78 30.58
CA MET A 144 -11.24 31.14 30.36
C MET A 144 -12.39 32.16 30.36
N LEU A 145 -13.49 31.88 29.71
CA LEU A 145 -14.66 32.77 29.69
C LEU A 145 -15.25 32.98 31.10
N SER A 146 -15.29 31.94 31.95
CA SER A 146 -15.80 32.04 33.32
C SER A 146 -14.88 32.84 34.29
N ILE A 147 -13.67 33.20 33.86
CA ILE A 147 -12.75 34.06 34.65
C ILE A 147 -12.87 35.52 34.22
N ILE A 148 -13.39 35.78 33.02
CA ILE A 148 -13.47 37.13 32.43
C ILE A 148 -14.86 37.77 32.72
N PHE A 149 -15.87 36.96 33.03
CA PHE A 149 -17.21 37.38 33.40
C PHE A 149 -17.61 36.88 34.79
#